data_82e265ee2d2c1a7cd7d0c4c78d211cf3
#
_entry.id   82e265ee2d2c1a7cd7d0c4c78d211cf3
#
_cell.length_a   1.000
_cell.length_b   1.000
_cell.length_c   1.000
_cell.angle_alpha   90.00
_cell.angle_beta   90.00
_cell.angle_gamma   90.00
#
_symmetry.space_group_name_H-M   'P 1'
#
loop_
_entity.id
_entity.type
_entity.pdbx_description
1 polymer ?
#
loop_
_entity_poly.entity_id
_entity_poly.type
_entity_poly.pdbx_seq_one_letter_code
_entity_poly.pdbx_strand_id
1 'polypeptide(L)'
;VYSLSKNLNLINIVSVIGTYSLNLIVISFFILPALLILRKSYKEIYITIFILILPIIFFNYGIFQKKNFLSKKVKENSYIIRIIGSNIDINRFYNNSKAETVIKELISISSPVAGKKIFFIWPEGIIPNTYQDELFLFNDIVSKNFDENHFIGLGITNKKITDNSIKYYNSFSVYDNNLNLIDNYNKVKLVPFGEFIPFENFLSKIGFKTITNDFGSFTKGEFKKIIKIGDSFEELKFLPLICYEIIYSGNLTKNYNFDFILNISEDGWFGKSIGPKQHFAHSIFRAIENGKYVIRASNNGMAAIINPLGQVE
;
A
#
# COMPACT_ATOMS: atom_id res chain seq x y z
N VAL A 1 10.20 -15.32 5.01
CA VAL A 1 9.15 -15.84 4.09
C VAL A 1 9.06 -15.03 2.79
N TYR A 2 9.29 -13.72 2.81
CA TYR A 2 9.15 -12.84 1.62
C TYR A 2 10.09 -13.20 0.45
N SER A 3 11.21 -13.87 0.70
CA SER A 3 12.06 -14.44 -0.35
C SER A 3 11.32 -15.47 -1.25
N LEU A 4 10.22 -16.04 -0.74
CA LEU A 4 9.38 -16.97 -1.48
C LEU A 4 8.37 -16.28 -2.42
N SER A 5 8.31 -14.95 -2.45
CA SER A 5 7.31 -14.18 -3.24
C SER A 5 7.27 -14.52 -4.74
N LYS A 6 8.35 -15.11 -5.28
CA LYS A 6 8.41 -15.59 -6.66
C LYS A 6 7.72 -16.96 -6.87
N ASN A 7 7.49 -17.73 -5.82
CA ASN A 7 6.89 -19.06 -5.87
C ASN A 7 5.41 -19.01 -5.50
N LEU A 8 4.60 -18.40 -6.37
CA LEU A 8 3.20 -18.09 -6.09
C LEU A 8 2.39 -19.33 -5.67
N ASN A 9 2.62 -20.49 -6.28
CA ASN A 9 1.91 -21.71 -5.88
C ASN A 9 2.19 -22.10 -4.43
N LEU A 10 3.42 -21.90 -3.93
CA LEU A 10 3.74 -22.20 -2.53
C LEU A 10 3.13 -21.21 -1.56
N ILE A 11 3.17 -19.91 -1.89
CA ILE A 11 2.73 -18.86 -0.98
C ILE A 11 1.21 -18.63 -0.98
N ASN A 12 0.46 -19.19 -1.95
CA ASN A 12 -1.00 -19.07 -1.97
C ASN A 12 -1.67 -19.65 -0.71
N ILE A 13 -0.98 -20.54 0.02
CA ILE A 13 -1.46 -21.07 1.30
C ILE A 13 -1.66 -19.97 2.37
N VAL A 14 -1.03 -18.80 2.23
CA VAL A 14 -1.23 -17.69 3.17
C VAL A 14 -2.66 -17.18 3.21
N SER A 15 -3.45 -17.44 2.17
CA SER A 15 -4.89 -17.15 2.16
C SER A 15 -5.66 -17.93 3.24
N VAL A 16 -5.09 -19.03 3.75
CA VAL A 16 -5.69 -19.88 4.78
C VAL A 16 -4.99 -19.71 6.13
N ILE A 17 -3.65 -19.79 6.12
CA ILE A 17 -2.87 -19.84 7.39
C ILE A 17 -2.27 -18.47 7.77
N GLY A 18 -2.29 -17.50 6.87
CA GLY A 18 -1.66 -16.19 7.05
C GLY A 18 -0.14 -16.21 6.91
N THR A 19 0.42 -15.01 6.76
CA THR A 19 1.87 -14.82 6.52
C THR A 19 2.72 -15.26 7.71
N TYR A 20 2.28 -15.00 8.94
CA TYR A 20 3.06 -15.35 10.14
C TYR A 20 3.17 -16.86 10.35
N SER A 21 2.08 -17.61 10.11
CA SER A 21 2.12 -19.08 10.21
C SER A 21 3.02 -19.68 9.13
N LEU A 22 2.96 -19.16 7.89
CA LEU A 22 3.89 -19.59 6.85
C LEU A 22 5.34 -19.30 7.24
N ASN A 23 5.62 -18.14 7.86
CA ASN A 23 6.98 -17.82 8.32
C ASN A 23 7.49 -18.82 9.36
N LEU A 24 6.63 -19.20 10.31
CA LEU A 24 6.97 -20.25 11.31
C LEU A 24 7.29 -21.57 10.62
N ILE A 25 6.46 -22.01 9.66
CA ILE A 25 6.68 -23.27 8.93
C ILE A 25 8.00 -23.22 8.13
N VAL A 26 8.30 -22.11 7.48
CA VAL A 26 9.55 -21.93 6.74
C VAL A 26 10.77 -22.01 7.66
N ILE A 27 10.73 -21.35 8.82
CA ILE A 27 11.80 -21.43 9.82
C ILE A 27 11.95 -22.88 10.29
N SER A 28 10.84 -23.54 10.63
CA SER A 28 10.84 -24.96 11.06
C SER A 28 11.44 -25.88 10.00
N PHE A 29 11.13 -25.66 8.72
CA PHE A 29 11.69 -26.40 7.60
C PHE A 29 13.23 -26.33 7.55
N PHE A 30 13.81 -25.15 7.72
CA PHE A 30 15.26 -24.96 7.70
C PHE A 30 15.97 -25.48 8.97
N ILE A 31 15.23 -25.76 10.05
CA ILE A 31 15.77 -26.37 11.28
C ILE A 31 15.79 -27.90 11.20
N LEU A 32 15.09 -28.54 10.25
CA LEU A 32 14.98 -30.00 10.15
C LEU A 32 16.32 -30.74 10.14
N PRO A 33 17.39 -30.29 9.47
CA PRO A 33 18.68 -30.99 9.53
C PRO A 33 19.24 -31.08 10.97
N ALA A 34 19.14 -30.00 11.73
CA ALA A 34 19.57 -29.99 13.14
C ALA A 34 18.71 -30.92 14.00
N LEU A 35 17.39 -30.92 13.77
CA LEU A 35 16.48 -31.81 14.50
C LEU A 35 16.82 -33.29 14.27
N LEU A 36 17.17 -33.67 13.03
CA LEU A 36 17.56 -35.05 12.71
C LEU A 36 18.90 -35.45 13.30
N ILE A 37 19.89 -34.55 13.35
CA ILE A 37 21.21 -34.80 13.94
C ILE A 37 21.10 -34.95 15.45
N LEU A 38 20.32 -34.09 16.10
CA LEU A 38 20.16 -34.02 17.55
C LEU A 38 19.04 -34.91 18.10
N ARG A 39 18.41 -35.70 17.26
CA ARG A 39 17.25 -36.50 17.62
C ARG A 39 17.53 -37.43 18.80
N LYS A 40 16.54 -37.57 19.69
CA LYS A 40 16.55 -38.48 20.84
C LYS A 40 15.46 -39.56 20.76
N SER A 41 14.49 -39.39 19.85
CA SER A 41 13.36 -40.32 19.72
C SER A 41 12.86 -40.42 18.28
N TYR A 42 11.94 -41.33 18.01
CA TYR A 42 11.29 -41.47 16.71
C TYR A 42 10.30 -40.36 16.43
N LYS A 43 9.87 -39.59 17.43
CA LYS A 43 8.92 -38.49 17.28
C LYS A 43 9.47 -37.39 16.37
N GLU A 44 10.77 -37.09 16.46
CA GLU A 44 11.44 -36.12 15.63
C GLU A 44 11.44 -36.53 14.14
N ILE A 45 11.46 -37.84 13.86
CA ILE A 45 11.36 -38.36 12.48
C ILE A 45 9.96 -38.09 11.93
N TYR A 46 8.90 -38.40 12.71
CA TYR A 46 7.52 -38.11 12.26
C TYR A 46 7.27 -36.64 12.05
N ILE A 47 7.78 -35.78 12.93
CA ILE A 47 7.69 -34.29 12.75
C ILE A 47 8.44 -33.89 11.48
N THR A 48 9.62 -34.43 11.23
CA THR A 48 10.39 -34.14 10.01
C THR A 48 9.63 -34.52 8.76
N ILE A 49 9.09 -35.74 8.71
CA ILE A 49 8.29 -36.22 7.57
C ILE A 49 7.07 -35.30 7.37
N PHE A 50 6.36 -34.95 8.42
CA PHE A 50 5.21 -34.06 8.35
C PHE A 50 5.59 -32.70 7.75
N ILE A 51 6.66 -32.05 8.23
CA ILE A 51 7.09 -30.74 7.72
C ILE A 51 7.58 -30.84 6.27
N LEU A 52 8.23 -31.93 5.88
CA LEU A 52 8.69 -32.16 4.49
C LEU A 52 7.53 -32.34 3.49
N ILE A 53 6.38 -32.81 3.94
CA ILE A 53 5.19 -32.98 3.10
C ILE A 53 4.47 -31.63 2.88
N LEU A 54 4.54 -30.67 3.82
CA LEU A 54 3.82 -29.42 3.74
C LEU A 54 4.07 -28.62 2.44
N PRO A 55 5.30 -28.45 1.90
CA PRO A 55 5.51 -27.75 0.65
C PRO A 55 4.78 -28.39 -0.54
N ILE A 56 4.64 -29.71 -0.57
CA ILE A 56 3.90 -30.44 -1.61
C ILE A 56 2.41 -30.09 -1.52
N ILE A 57 1.86 -30.11 -0.30
CA ILE A 57 0.46 -29.72 -0.07
C ILE A 57 0.22 -28.27 -0.48
N PHE A 58 1.10 -27.35 -0.08
CA PHE A 58 1.00 -25.93 -0.39
C PHE A 58 1.06 -25.67 -1.91
N PHE A 59 1.96 -26.34 -2.60
CA PHE A 59 2.09 -26.21 -4.07
C PHE A 59 0.82 -26.68 -4.78
N ASN A 60 0.27 -27.83 -4.41
CA ASN A 60 -1.00 -28.34 -4.97
C ASN A 60 -2.19 -27.43 -4.63
N TYR A 61 -2.23 -26.90 -3.41
CA TYR A 61 -3.23 -25.90 -3.04
C TYR A 61 -3.16 -24.66 -3.94
N GLY A 62 -1.96 -24.15 -4.23
CA GLY A 62 -1.79 -23.01 -5.13
C GLY A 62 -2.25 -23.30 -6.56
N ILE A 63 -2.00 -24.51 -7.10
CA ILE A 63 -2.54 -24.93 -8.40
C ILE A 63 -4.07 -24.94 -8.37
N PHE A 64 -4.67 -25.49 -7.33
CA PHE A 64 -6.12 -25.49 -7.13
C PHE A 64 -6.71 -24.06 -7.10
N GLN A 65 -6.09 -23.16 -6.34
CA GLN A 65 -6.51 -21.76 -6.27
C GLN A 65 -6.42 -21.06 -7.62
N LYS A 66 -5.35 -21.30 -8.38
CA LYS A 66 -5.19 -20.76 -9.72
C LYS A 66 -6.31 -21.23 -10.66
N LYS A 67 -6.66 -22.51 -10.63
CA LYS A 67 -7.77 -23.07 -11.43
C LYS A 67 -9.10 -22.42 -11.05
N ASN A 68 -9.37 -22.28 -9.76
CA ASN A 68 -10.58 -21.64 -9.25
C ASN A 68 -10.66 -20.16 -9.62
N PHE A 69 -9.56 -19.44 -9.60
CA PHE A 69 -9.54 -18.04 -9.99
C PHE A 69 -9.85 -17.84 -11.46
N LEU A 70 -9.22 -18.65 -12.34
CA LEU A 70 -9.43 -18.59 -13.78
C LEU A 70 -10.84 -19.00 -14.22
N SER A 71 -11.56 -19.78 -13.40
CA SER A 71 -12.96 -20.17 -13.68
C SER A 71 -13.99 -19.11 -13.31
N LYS A 72 -13.60 -18.07 -12.53
CA LYS A 72 -14.51 -17.00 -12.13
C LYS A 72 -14.70 -16.02 -13.28
N LYS A 73 -15.97 -15.65 -13.52
CA LYS A 73 -16.28 -14.54 -14.43
C LYS A 73 -15.79 -13.23 -13.81
N VAL A 74 -15.04 -12.47 -14.55
CA VAL A 74 -14.63 -11.11 -14.16
C VAL A 74 -15.85 -10.21 -14.27
N LYS A 75 -16.14 -9.47 -13.20
CA LYS A 75 -17.13 -8.39 -13.26
C LYS A 75 -16.48 -7.21 -13.96
N GLU A 76 -16.97 -6.85 -15.13
CA GLU A 76 -16.54 -5.62 -15.80
C GLU A 76 -16.96 -4.41 -14.95
N ASN A 77 -16.06 -3.44 -14.83
CA ASN A 77 -16.31 -2.16 -14.21
C ASN A 77 -16.11 -1.08 -15.28
N SER A 78 -16.92 -0.04 -15.27
CA SER A 78 -16.80 1.07 -16.22
C SER A 78 -15.60 1.96 -15.92
N TYR A 79 -15.11 1.97 -14.68
CA TYR A 79 -13.93 2.77 -14.31
C TYR A 79 -12.63 2.09 -14.72
N ILE A 80 -11.79 2.85 -15.42
CA ILE A 80 -10.40 2.50 -15.65
C ILE A 80 -9.60 3.02 -14.44
N ILE A 81 -8.81 2.15 -13.81
CA ILE A 81 -7.90 2.57 -12.74
C ILE A 81 -6.52 2.79 -13.36
N ARG A 82 -6.00 4.00 -13.24
CA ARG A 82 -4.68 4.36 -13.76
C ARG A 82 -3.73 4.72 -12.62
N ILE A 83 -2.80 3.83 -12.35
CA ILE A 83 -1.75 4.02 -11.35
C ILE A 83 -0.58 4.79 -11.96
N ILE A 84 -0.07 5.76 -11.21
CA ILE A 84 1.09 6.54 -11.61
C ILE A 84 2.31 6.05 -10.85
N GLY A 85 3.24 5.44 -11.58
CA GLY A 85 4.58 5.14 -11.12
C GLY A 85 5.48 6.29 -11.55
N SER A 86 5.94 7.09 -10.61
CA SER A 86 6.81 8.24 -10.88
C SER A 86 8.21 8.01 -10.33
N ASN A 87 9.18 8.73 -10.88
CA ASN A 87 10.57 8.77 -10.39
C ASN A 87 10.96 10.21 -10.04
N ILE A 88 10.02 10.95 -9.46
CA ILE A 88 10.25 12.34 -9.02
C ILE A 88 11.24 12.31 -7.85
N ASP A 89 12.24 13.19 -7.92
CA ASP A 89 13.33 13.21 -6.95
C ASP A 89 12.80 13.42 -5.52
N ILE A 90 13.29 12.59 -4.59
CA ILE A 90 12.97 12.71 -3.16
C ILE A 90 13.45 14.01 -2.55
N ASN A 91 14.50 14.62 -3.14
CA ASN A 91 15.01 15.91 -2.69
C ASN A 91 13.98 17.05 -2.84
N ARG A 92 12.84 16.83 -3.54
CA ARG A 92 11.73 17.80 -3.59
C ARG A 92 11.22 18.23 -2.21
N PHE A 93 11.40 17.38 -1.19
CA PHE A 93 11.01 17.71 0.19
C PHE A 93 11.98 18.71 0.86
N TYR A 94 13.23 18.80 0.39
CA TYR A 94 14.28 19.62 0.99
C TYR A 94 14.67 20.82 0.13
N ASN A 95 14.37 20.76 -1.16
CA ASN A 95 14.64 21.83 -2.11
C ASN A 95 13.37 22.67 -2.30
N ASN A 96 13.53 23.92 -2.75
CA ASN A 96 12.41 24.81 -3.13
C ASN A 96 11.70 24.32 -4.42
N SER A 97 11.41 23.03 -4.53
CA SER A 97 10.67 22.49 -5.65
C SER A 97 9.25 23.04 -5.66
N LYS A 98 8.84 23.58 -6.81
CA LYS A 98 7.49 24.16 -6.94
C LYS A 98 6.46 23.06 -7.11
N ALA A 99 5.44 23.05 -6.28
CA ALA A 99 4.29 22.13 -6.37
C ALA A 99 3.66 22.10 -7.77
N GLU A 100 3.55 23.27 -8.40
CA GLU A 100 3.02 23.43 -9.76
C GLU A 100 3.80 22.59 -10.79
N THR A 101 5.14 22.57 -10.71
CA THR A 101 5.97 21.80 -11.64
C THR A 101 5.70 20.29 -11.48
N VAL A 102 5.61 19.82 -10.24
CA VAL A 102 5.31 18.41 -9.95
C VAL A 102 3.91 18.04 -10.42
N ILE A 103 2.92 18.90 -10.20
CA ILE A 103 1.53 18.68 -10.68
C ILE A 103 1.50 18.58 -12.21
N LYS A 104 2.17 19.48 -12.93
CA LYS A 104 2.26 19.41 -14.40
C LYS A 104 2.92 18.12 -14.90
N GLU A 105 3.97 17.65 -14.22
CA GLU A 105 4.61 16.38 -14.52
C GLU A 105 3.66 15.21 -14.28
N LEU A 106 2.96 15.16 -13.14
CA LEU A 106 1.97 14.13 -12.82
C LEU A 106 0.81 14.11 -13.84
N ILE A 107 0.31 15.26 -14.26
CA ILE A 107 -0.72 15.37 -15.31
C ILE A 107 -0.20 14.78 -16.62
N SER A 108 1.03 15.14 -17.01
CA SER A 108 1.65 14.63 -18.24
C SER A 108 1.78 13.10 -18.23
N ILE A 109 2.25 12.51 -17.11
CA ILE A 109 2.36 11.06 -16.94
C ILE A 109 0.98 10.41 -16.90
N SER A 110 0.00 11.06 -16.28
CA SER A 110 -1.38 10.56 -16.17
C SER A 110 -2.06 10.43 -17.53
N SER A 111 -1.71 11.26 -18.52
CA SER A 111 -2.26 11.22 -19.88
C SER A 111 -3.79 11.05 -19.88
N PRO A 112 -4.55 11.99 -19.30
CA PRO A 112 -6.01 11.87 -19.18
C PRO A 112 -6.68 11.77 -20.57
N VAL A 113 -7.77 11.01 -20.64
CA VAL A 113 -8.52 10.78 -21.87
C VAL A 113 -9.96 11.25 -21.64
N ALA A 114 -10.35 12.30 -22.32
CA ALA A 114 -11.67 12.91 -22.18
C ALA A 114 -12.81 11.91 -22.42
N GLY A 115 -13.87 12.02 -21.61
CA GLY A 115 -15.09 11.22 -21.70
C GLY A 115 -14.97 9.78 -21.21
N LYS A 116 -13.80 9.34 -20.74
CA LYS A 116 -13.63 8.02 -20.11
C LYS A 116 -13.67 8.14 -18.59
N LYS A 117 -14.40 7.26 -17.93
CA LYS A 117 -14.39 7.19 -16.46
C LYS A 117 -13.04 6.65 -15.99
N ILE A 118 -12.18 7.51 -15.44
CA ILE A 118 -10.83 7.11 -14.99
C ILE A 118 -10.60 7.59 -13.56
N PHE A 119 -10.11 6.66 -12.73
CA PHE A 119 -9.57 6.97 -11.41
C PHE A 119 -8.04 6.97 -11.47
N PHE A 120 -7.45 8.15 -11.40
CA PHE A 120 -6.00 8.34 -11.35
C PHE A 120 -5.49 8.23 -9.93
N ILE A 121 -4.41 7.49 -9.73
CA ILE A 121 -3.82 7.28 -8.40
C ILE A 121 -2.38 7.75 -8.43
N TRP A 122 -2.12 8.86 -7.74
CA TRP A 122 -0.80 9.43 -7.55
C TRP A 122 -0.16 8.92 -6.25
N PRO A 123 1.19 8.83 -6.17
CA PRO A 123 1.90 8.29 -5.01
C PRO A 123 1.72 9.08 -3.71
N GLU A 124 2.27 8.52 -2.62
CA GLU A 124 2.31 9.15 -1.29
C GLU A 124 3.16 10.42 -1.30
N GLY A 125 2.65 11.49 -0.66
CA GLY A 125 3.40 12.72 -0.40
C GLY A 125 4.06 13.33 -1.66
N ILE A 126 3.43 13.17 -2.83
CA ILE A 126 4.11 13.46 -4.10
C ILE A 126 4.26 14.96 -4.36
N ILE A 127 3.34 15.78 -3.86
CA ILE A 127 3.33 17.24 -4.05
C ILE A 127 4.08 17.89 -2.88
N PRO A 128 5.21 18.57 -3.13
CA PRO A 128 5.99 19.19 -2.06
C PRO A 128 5.30 20.43 -1.48
N ASN A 129 5.54 20.68 -0.20
CA ASN A 129 5.17 21.92 0.49
C ASN A 129 3.71 22.36 0.27
N THR A 130 2.79 21.40 0.19
CA THR A 130 1.37 21.66 -0.08
C THR A 130 0.51 20.85 0.88
N TYR A 131 -0.41 21.51 1.57
CA TYR A 131 -1.40 20.87 2.42
C TYR A 131 -2.69 20.59 1.66
N GLN A 132 -3.51 19.69 2.21
CA GLN A 132 -4.78 19.30 1.61
C GLN A 132 -5.70 20.48 1.34
N ASP A 133 -5.75 21.45 2.24
CA ASP A 133 -6.56 22.67 2.16
C ASP A 133 -6.00 23.73 1.20
N GLU A 134 -4.78 23.56 0.69
CA GLU A 134 -4.13 24.45 -0.25
C GLU A 134 -4.20 23.92 -1.69
N LEU A 135 -4.61 22.67 -1.88
CA LEU A 135 -4.57 22.01 -3.20
C LEU A 135 -5.46 22.74 -4.23
N PHE A 136 -6.55 23.39 -3.77
CA PHE A 136 -7.44 24.18 -4.64
C PHE A 136 -6.72 25.29 -5.41
N LEU A 137 -5.56 25.77 -4.95
CA LEU A 137 -4.76 26.78 -5.64
C LEU A 137 -4.29 26.32 -7.02
N PHE A 138 -4.30 25.02 -7.29
CA PHE A 138 -3.90 24.42 -8.56
C PHE A 138 -5.10 24.02 -9.43
N ASN A 139 -6.33 24.42 -9.05
CA ASN A 139 -7.54 24.04 -9.76
C ASN A 139 -7.50 24.41 -11.24
N ASP A 140 -7.03 25.61 -11.61
CA ASP A 140 -6.95 26.04 -13.00
C ASP A 140 -6.08 25.14 -13.89
N ILE A 141 -5.07 24.51 -13.31
CA ILE A 141 -4.18 23.59 -14.03
C ILE A 141 -4.83 22.23 -14.17
N VAL A 142 -5.47 21.75 -13.10
CA VAL A 142 -6.09 20.42 -13.06
C VAL A 142 -7.36 20.38 -13.92
N SER A 143 -8.27 21.32 -13.75
CA SER A 143 -9.56 21.34 -14.47
C SER A 143 -9.43 21.53 -16.00
N LYS A 144 -8.29 22.07 -16.47
CA LYS A 144 -8.00 22.14 -17.92
C LYS A 144 -7.61 20.80 -18.54
N ASN A 145 -7.20 19.83 -17.72
CA ASN A 145 -6.68 18.54 -18.17
C ASN A 145 -7.56 17.34 -17.79
N PHE A 146 -8.38 17.47 -16.75
CA PHE A 146 -9.30 16.43 -16.27
C PHE A 146 -10.74 16.91 -16.43
N ASP A 147 -11.63 16.00 -16.84
CA ASP A 147 -13.07 16.24 -16.99
C ASP A 147 -13.88 15.60 -15.84
N GLU A 148 -15.21 15.79 -15.88
CA GLU A 148 -16.14 15.30 -14.84
C GLU A 148 -16.17 13.77 -14.67
N ASN A 149 -15.61 13.01 -15.61
CA ASN A 149 -15.48 11.55 -15.52
C ASN A 149 -14.22 11.11 -14.80
N HIS A 150 -13.38 12.05 -14.36
CA HIS A 150 -12.10 11.78 -13.74
C HIS A 150 -12.13 11.99 -12.23
N PHE A 151 -11.57 11.02 -11.51
CA PHE A 151 -11.22 11.14 -10.10
C PHE A 151 -9.71 11.11 -9.94
N ILE A 152 -9.20 11.86 -8.97
CA ILE A 152 -7.77 11.92 -8.64
C ILE A 152 -7.59 11.55 -7.17
N GLY A 153 -6.92 10.44 -6.91
CA GLY A 153 -6.50 10.03 -5.56
C GLY A 153 -5.02 10.27 -5.36
N LEU A 154 -4.63 10.92 -4.29
CA LEU A 154 -3.23 11.22 -4.02
C LEU A 154 -2.88 11.23 -2.54
N GLY A 155 -1.61 10.99 -2.23
CA GLY A 155 -1.06 11.17 -0.90
C GLY A 155 -0.70 12.63 -0.64
N ILE A 156 -1.26 13.20 0.43
CA ILE A 156 -1.05 14.61 0.80
C ILE A 156 -1.11 14.80 2.31
N THR A 157 -0.39 15.79 2.83
CA THR A 157 -0.49 16.15 4.24
C THR A 157 -1.79 16.88 4.53
N ASN A 158 -2.59 16.34 5.45
CA ASN A 158 -3.81 16.99 5.95
C ASN A 158 -3.49 17.71 7.27
N LYS A 159 -3.76 19.00 7.32
CA LYS A 159 -3.57 19.87 8.48
C LYS A 159 -4.92 20.18 9.11
N LYS A 160 -5.07 19.82 10.37
CA LYS A 160 -6.27 20.18 11.17
C LYS A 160 -5.89 21.14 12.29
N ILE A 161 -6.51 22.30 12.27
CA ILE A 161 -6.36 23.30 13.33
C ILE A 161 -7.46 23.04 14.37
N THR A 162 -7.07 22.85 15.62
CA THR A 162 -7.96 22.76 16.79
C THR A 162 -7.65 23.92 17.72
N ASP A 163 -8.55 24.25 18.65
CA ASP A 163 -8.41 25.39 19.54
C ASP A 163 -7.07 25.47 20.28
N ASN A 164 -6.44 24.32 20.54
CA ASN A 164 -5.22 24.23 21.35
C ASN A 164 -4.00 23.68 20.59
N SER A 165 -4.13 23.23 19.34
CA SER A 165 -3.02 22.59 18.61
C SER A 165 -3.26 22.47 17.12
N ILE A 166 -2.17 22.33 16.36
CA ILE A 166 -2.21 21.96 14.96
C ILE A 166 -1.84 20.50 14.88
N LYS A 167 -2.68 19.69 14.21
CA LYS A 167 -2.45 18.27 13.95
C LYS A 167 -2.18 18.04 12.48
N TYR A 168 -1.10 17.32 12.19
CA TYR A 168 -0.73 16.93 10.84
C TYR A 168 -0.95 15.43 10.64
N TYR A 169 -1.56 15.06 9.51
CA TYR A 169 -1.81 13.67 9.15
C TYR A 169 -1.19 13.36 7.80
N ASN A 170 -0.52 12.22 7.68
CA ASN A 170 -0.22 11.64 6.39
C ASN A 170 -1.52 11.04 5.84
N SER A 171 -2.02 11.55 4.71
CA SER A 171 -3.37 11.23 4.24
C SER A 171 -3.38 10.79 2.78
N PHE A 172 -4.31 9.92 2.45
CA PHE A 172 -4.76 9.67 1.09
C PHE A 172 -6.10 10.38 0.89
N SER A 173 -6.19 11.22 -0.13
CA SER A 173 -7.37 12.03 -0.42
C SER A 173 -7.82 11.84 -1.86
N VAL A 174 -9.13 11.81 -2.07
CA VAL A 174 -9.76 11.69 -3.40
C VAL A 174 -10.48 12.97 -3.73
N TYR A 175 -10.29 13.41 -4.96
CA TYR A 175 -10.84 14.65 -5.51
C TYR A 175 -11.56 14.40 -6.83
N ASP A 176 -12.50 15.29 -7.17
CA ASP A 176 -13.02 15.44 -8.52
C ASP A 176 -12.05 16.25 -9.42
N ASN A 177 -12.44 16.49 -10.66
CA ASN A 177 -11.68 17.27 -11.63
C ASN A 177 -11.53 18.76 -11.27
N ASN A 178 -12.31 19.28 -10.33
CA ASN A 178 -12.26 20.64 -9.81
C ASN A 178 -11.53 20.72 -8.46
N LEU A 179 -10.83 19.65 -8.08
CA LEU A 179 -10.15 19.51 -6.79
C LEU A 179 -11.08 19.67 -5.57
N ASN A 180 -12.38 19.43 -5.72
CA ASN A 180 -13.26 19.29 -4.58
C ASN A 180 -12.98 17.96 -3.88
N LEU A 181 -12.77 18.02 -2.57
CA LEU A 181 -12.50 16.82 -1.76
C LEU A 181 -13.76 15.95 -1.68
N ILE A 182 -13.66 14.72 -2.17
CA ILE A 182 -14.73 13.70 -2.08
C ILE A 182 -14.62 12.94 -0.77
N ASP A 183 -13.43 12.40 -0.46
CA ASP A 183 -13.18 11.65 0.76
C ASP A 183 -11.68 11.61 1.09
N ASN A 184 -11.34 11.31 2.36
CA ASN A 184 -9.94 11.16 2.77
C ASN A 184 -9.77 10.05 3.81
N TYR A 185 -8.56 9.52 3.87
CA TYR A 185 -8.10 8.56 4.87
C TYR A 185 -6.81 9.05 5.50
N ASN A 186 -6.77 9.12 6.82
CA ASN A 186 -5.57 9.45 7.58
C ASN A 186 -4.86 8.17 8.01
N LYS A 187 -3.56 8.08 7.76
CA LYS A 187 -2.72 6.92 8.08
C LYS A 187 -2.84 6.50 9.54
N VAL A 188 -3.17 5.24 9.76
CA VAL A 188 -3.39 4.68 11.12
C VAL A 188 -2.11 4.08 11.70
N LYS A 189 -1.27 3.47 10.87
CA LYS A 189 -0.01 2.85 11.29
C LYS A 189 1.17 3.68 10.80
N LEU A 190 1.67 4.54 11.68
CA LEU A 190 2.79 5.43 11.41
C LEU A 190 4.13 4.69 11.50
N VAL A 191 5.12 5.17 10.76
CA VAL A 191 6.49 4.64 10.76
C VAL A 191 7.24 5.20 11.98
N PRO A 192 7.72 4.32 12.90
CA PRO A 192 8.53 4.76 14.03
C PRO A 192 9.80 5.48 13.55
N PHE A 193 10.17 6.57 14.21
CA PHE A 193 11.30 7.46 13.91
C PHE A 193 11.23 8.18 12.55
N GLY A 194 10.46 7.69 11.59
CA GLY A 194 10.18 8.39 10.34
C GLY A 194 9.05 9.41 10.51
N GLU A 195 7.90 8.96 10.92
CA GLU A 195 6.67 9.76 10.98
C GLU A 195 6.28 10.19 12.40
N PHE A 196 6.76 9.47 13.41
CA PHE A 196 6.60 9.86 14.83
C PHE A 196 7.78 9.36 15.66
N ILE A 197 8.00 9.99 16.79
CA ILE A 197 9.04 9.59 17.75
C ILE A 197 8.38 8.77 18.86
N PRO A 198 8.71 7.47 18.99
CA PRO A 198 8.30 6.71 20.19
C PRO A 198 8.83 7.39 21.45
N PHE A 199 8.01 7.47 22.51
CA PHE A 199 8.39 8.15 23.75
C PHE A 199 8.89 9.59 23.54
N GLU A 200 8.21 10.37 22.71
CA GLU A 200 8.62 11.70 22.24
C GLU A 200 9.03 12.63 23.39
N ASN A 201 8.30 12.61 24.51
CA ASN A 201 8.59 13.42 25.71
C ASN A 201 9.99 13.15 26.32
N PHE A 202 10.56 11.98 26.08
CA PHE A 202 11.90 11.60 26.54
C PHE A 202 12.94 11.78 25.45
N LEU A 203 12.71 11.26 24.26
CA LEU A 203 13.69 11.22 23.16
C LEU A 203 13.93 12.60 22.55
N SER A 204 12.92 13.47 22.49
CA SER A 204 13.11 14.85 22.00
C SER A 204 14.07 15.67 22.88
N LYS A 205 14.09 15.42 24.22
CA LYS A 205 15.03 16.09 25.15
C LYS A 205 16.49 15.75 24.89
N ILE A 206 16.76 14.60 24.30
CA ILE A 206 18.13 14.17 23.93
C ILE A 206 18.42 14.38 22.44
N GLY A 207 17.62 15.22 21.75
CA GLY A 207 17.89 15.70 20.40
C GLY A 207 17.35 14.86 19.26
N PHE A 208 16.56 13.82 19.52
CA PHE A 208 15.91 13.05 18.44
C PHE A 208 14.80 13.87 17.79
N LYS A 209 14.80 13.91 16.45
CA LYS A 209 13.74 14.52 15.61
C LYS A 209 13.24 13.51 14.58
N THR A 210 12.04 13.72 14.07
CA THR A 210 11.53 12.95 12.93
C THR A 210 12.40 13.20 11.69
N ILE A 211 12.57 12.20 10.85
CA ILE A 211 13.42 12.28 9.66
C ILE A 211 12.69 12.96 8.49
N THR A 212 11.37 12.85 8.46
CA THR A 212 10.57 13.16 7.26
C THR A 212 9.89 14.53 7.29
N ASN A 213 9.85 15.23 8.44
CA ASN A 213 9.02 16.43 8.58
C ASN A 213 9.68 17.50 9.44
N ASP A 214 9.53 18.74 9.03
CA ASP A 214 9.97 19.92 9.80
C ASP A 214 9.01 20.28 10.94
N PHE A 215 7.74 19.86 10.85
CA PHE A 215 6.71 20.14 11.87
C PHE A 215 6.68 19.12 13.02
N GLY A 216 7.57 18.11 13.00
CA GLY A 216 7.63 17.06 14.02
C GLY A 216 6.85 15.80 13.67
N SER A 217 6.15 15.20 14.65
CA SER A 217 5.44 13.93 14.46
C SER A 217 4.09 14.12 13.76
N PHE A 218 3.75 13.19 12.85
CA PHE A 218 2.39 13.05 12.37
C PHE A 218 1.47 12.55 13.49
N THR A 219 0.21 12.96 13.42
CA THR A 219 -0.87 12.43 14.25
C THR A 219 -1.42 11.16 13.61
N LYS A 220 -1.59 10.12 14.42
CA LYS A 220 -2.20 8.86 14.00
C LYS A 220 -3.67 9.06 13.64
N GLY A 221 -4.12 8.48 12.51
CA GLY A 221 -5.53 8.39 12.14
C GLY A 221 -6.32 7.51 13.12
N GLU A 222 -7.62 7.73 13.23
CA GLU A 222 -8.46 7.06 14.23
C GLU A 222 -8.75 5.62 13.86
N PHE A 223 -9.17 5.36 12.61
CA PHE A 223 -9.55 4.03 12.13
C PHE A 223 -9.33 3.87 10.63
N LYS A 224 -9.22 2.60 10.21
CA LYS A 224 -9.23 2.23 8.80
C LYS A 224 -10.65 2.29 8.27
N LYS A 225 -10.84 2.95 7.15
CA LYS A 225 -12.14 3.08 6.48
C LYS A 225 -12.07 2.67 5.01
N ILE A 226 -13.20 2.28 4.46
CA ILE A 226 -13.37 2.05 3.03
C ILE A 226 -13.77 3.37 2.40
N ILE A 227 -13.06 3.77 1.36
CA ILE A 227 -13.43 4.90 0.51
C ILE A 227 -14.30 4.39 -0.64
N LYS A 228 -15.27 5.21 -1.03
CA LYS A 228 -16.21 4.96 -2.09
C LYS A 228 -16.19 6.13 -3.08
N ILE A 229 -16.09 5.82 -4.36
CA ILE A 229 -16.14 6.79 -5.45
C ILE A 229 -17.07 6.32 -6.55
N GLY A 230 -17.61 7.25 -7.32
CA GLY A 230 -18.60 6.97 -8.35
C GLY A 230 -20.03 7.25 -7.89
N ASP A 231 -20.98 6.90 -8.74
CA ASP A 231 -22.41 7.06 -8.49
C ASP A 231 -23.03 5.78 -7.88
N SER A 232 -24.32 5.86 -7.54
CA SER A 232 -25.05 4.73 -6.92
C SER A 232 -25.16 3.48 -7.80
N PHE A 233 -24.95 3.60 -9.11
CA PHE A 233 -25.01 2.48 -10.06
C PHE A 233 -23.63 1.84 -10.29
N GLU A 234 -22.54 2.63 -10.19
CA GLU A 234 -21.19 2.22 -10.50
C GLU A 234 -20.23 2.76 -9.42
N GLU A 235 -20.28 2.13 -8.25
CA GLU A 235 -19.46 2.50 -7.11
C GLU A 235 -18.19 1.64 -7.06
N LEU A 236 -17.03 2.28 -6.96
CA LEU A 236 -15.76 1.62 -6.58
C LEU A 236 -15.55 1.74 -5.08
N LYS A 237 -15.30 0.62 -4.43
CA LYS A 237 -15.01 0.53 -2.99
C LYS A 237 -13.60 0.03 -2.77
N PHE A 238 -12.79 0.76 -2.06
CA PHE A 238 -11.43 0.33 -1.79
C PHE A 238 -10.97 0.63 -0.37
N LEU A 239 -10.03 -0.19 0.09
CA LEU A 239 -9.35 -0.01 1.37
C LEU A 239 -8.01 0.69 1.13
N PRO A 240 -7.85 1.97 1.49
CA PRO A 240 -6.58 2.66 1.36
C PRO A 240 -5.59 2.17 2.43
N LEU A 241 -4.35 1.96 2.02
CA LEU A 241 -3.19 1.70 2.86
C LEU A 241 -2.05 2.61 2.41
N ILE A 242 -1.51 3.39 3.33
CA ILE A 242 -0.41 4.30 3.01
C ILE A 242 0.91 3.65 3.41
N CYS A 243 1.80 3.44 2.40
CA CYS A 243 3.18 3.00 2.55
C CYS A 243 3.33 1.79 3.50
N TYR A 244 3.94 2.01 4.65
CA TYR A 244 4.24 1.03 5.69
C TYR A 244 3.02 0.20 6.15
N GLU A 245 1.80 0.67 5.96
CA GLU A 245 0.61 -0.07 6.36
C GLU A 245 0.43 -1.39 5.63
N ILE A 246 1.00 -1.55 4.43
CA ILE A 246 0.94 -2.79 3.64
C ILE A 246 1.72 -3.95 4.27
N ILE A 247 2.67 -3.69 5.18
CA ILE A 247 3.47 -4.75 5.79
C ILE A 247 2.69 -5.58 6.81
N TYR A 248 1.63 -5.03 7.38
CA TYR A 248 0.86 -5.69 8.43
C TYR A 248 0.01 -6.82 7.85
N SER A 249 0.20 -8.03 8.37
CA SER A 249 -0.57 -9.23 8.07
C SER A 249 -1.78 -9.36 9.00
N GLY A 250 -2.76 -10.15 8.61
CA GLY A 250 -3.97 -10.43 9.37
C GLY A 250 -5.14 -9.52 8.98
N ASN A 251 -6.05 -9.29 9.91
CA ASN A 251 -7.25 -8.51 9.65
C ASN A 251 -6.93 -7.02 9.41
N LEU A 252 -6.93 -6.61 8.15
CA LEU A 252 -6.67 -5.22 7.76
C LEU A 252 -7.79 -4.29 8.22
N THR A 253 -9.04 -4.76 8.19
CA THR A 253 -10.23 -4.03 8.60
C THR A 253 -11.29 -4.99 9.13
N LYS A 254 -12.25 -4.48 9.90
CA LYS A 254 -13.43 -5.25 10.33
C LYS A 254 -14.46 -5.43 9.21
N ASN A 255 -14.49 -4.52 8.26
CA ASN A 255 -15.41 -4.55 7.12
C ASN A 255 -14.65 -4.93 5.84
N TYR A 256 -14.96 -6.07 5.26
CA TYR A 256 -14.36 -6.59 4.02
C TYR A 256 -15.21 -6.32 2.76
N ASN A 257 -16.22 -5.46 2.85
CA ASN A 257 -17.03 -5.06 1.70
C ASN A 257 -16.34 -3.98 0.86
N PHE A 258 -15.22 -4.36 0.24
CA PHE A 258 -14.47 -3.54 -0.69
C PHE A 258 -13.97 -4.39 -1.87
N ASP A 259 -13.71 -3.76 -3.00
CA ASP A 259 -13.33 -4.42 -4.26
C ASP A 259 -11.82 -4.70 -4.30
N PHE A 260 -10.99 -3.74 -3.87
CA PHE A 260 -9.53 -3.86 -3.89
C PHE A 260 -8.88 -3.10 -2.74
N ILE A 261 -7.61 -3.42 -2.48
CA ILE A 261 -6.72 -2.67 -1.59
C ILE A 261 -5.97 -1.66 -2.46
N LEU A 262 -6.01 -0.39 -2.08
CA LEU A 262 -5.21 0.65 -2.70
C LEU A 262 -4.01 0.94 -1.82
N ASN A 263 -2.80 0.81 -2.36
CA ASN A 263 -1.57 1.15 -1.65
C ASN A 263 -0.81 2.26 -2.37
N ILE A 264 -0.62 3.39 -1.72
CA ILE A 264 0.27 4.45 -2.19
C ILE A 264 1.56 4.46 -1.38
N SER A 265 2.68 4.80 -2.02
CA SER A 265 3.98 4.76 -1.34
C SER A 265 5.00 5.72 -1.93
N GLU A 266 5.91 6.21 -1.06
CA GLU A 266 7.17 6.85 -1.41
C GLU A 266 8.31 5.90 -1.06
N ASP A 267 8.77 5.13 -2.03
CA ASP A 267 9.82 4.14 -1.80
C ASP A 267 11.25 4.75 -1.90
N GLY A 268 11.36 6.02 -2.29
CA GLY A 268 12.63 6.74 -2.35
C GLY A 268 13.38 6.81 -1.01
N TRP A 269 12.65 6.73 0.11
CA TRP A 269 13.24 6.67 1.46
C TRP A 269 14.16 5.47 1.67
N PHE A 270 13.95 4.37 0.94
CA PHE A 270 14.81 3.18 1.01
C PHE A 270 16.13 3.34 0.23
N GLY A 271 16.28 4.40 -0.57
CA GLY A 271 17.46 4.62 -1.42
C GLY A 271 17.74 3.45 -2.37
N LYS A 272 19.00 3.25 -2.72
CA LYS A 272 19.47 2.17 -3.61
C LYS A 272 19.65 0.85 -2.85
N SER A 273 18.68 0.46 -2.02
CA SER A 273 18.72 -0.77 -1.22
C SER A 273 17.77 -1.84 -1.75
N ILE A 274 17.71 -3.00 -1.07
CA ILE A 274 16.71 -4.04 -1.32
C ILE A 274 15.30 -3.64 -0.82
N GLY A 275 15.20 -2.55 -0.04
CA GLY A 275 13.98 -2.09 0.62
C GLY A 275 12.75 -1.99 -0.30
N PRO A 276 12.80 -1.31 -1.46
CA PRO A 276 11.66 -1.24 -2.37
C PRO A 276 11.15 -2.60 -2.81
N LYS A 277 12.05 -3.56 -3.08
CA LYS A 277 11.67 -4.93 -3.47
C LYS A 277 11.03 -5.70 -2.32
N GLN A 278 11.54 -5.55 -1.10
CA GLN A 278 10.95 -6.15 0.09
C GLN A 278 9.58 -5.55 0.38
N HIS A 279 9.46 -4.22 0.30
CA HIS A 279 8.20 -3.52 0.50
C HIS A 279 7.15 -3.95 -0.54
N PHE A 280 7.55 -4.09 -1.80
CA PHE A 280 6.68 -4.62 -2.86
C PHE A 280 6.23 -6.06 -2.59
N ALA A 281 7.12 -6.92 -2.08
CA ALA A 281 6.76 -8.31 -1.75
C ALA A 281 5.61 -8.39 -0.73
N HIS A 282 5.51 -7.45 0.22
CA HIS A 282 4.38 -7.39 1.13
C HIS A 282 3.05 -7.17 0.40
N SER A 283 3.02 -6.40 -0.68
CA SER A 283 1.82 -6.20 -1.50
C SER A 283 1.33 -7.51 -2.12
N ILE A 284 2.25 -8.36 -2.60
CA ILE A 284 1.94 -9.71 -3.11
C ILE A 284 1.27 -10.55 -2.02
N PHE A 285 1.86 -10.58 -0.83
CA PHE A 285 1.29 -11.34 0.30
C PHE A 285 -0.07 -10.81 0.74
N ARG A 286 -0.26 -9.50 0.74
CA ARG A 286 -1.57 -8.90 1.08
C ARG A 286 -2.65 -9.21 0.06
N ALA A 287 -2.31 -9.23 -1.23
CA ALA A 287 -3.25 -9.64 -2.28
C ALA A 287 -3.76 -11.07 -2.05
N ILE A 288 -2.84 -12.01 -1.83
CA ILE A 288 -3.16 -13.42 -1.59
C ILE A 288 -3.93 -13.61 -0.28
N GLU A 289 -3.44 -13.03 0.81
CA GLU A 289 -3.98 -13.19 2.17
C GLU A 289 -5.42 -12.68 2.29
N ASN A 290 -5.75 -11.61 1.57
CA ASN A 290 -7.09 -11.03 1.60
C ASN A 290 -7.99 -11.50 0.44
N GLY A 291 -7.44 -12.24 -0.54
CA GLY A 291 -8.16 -12.65 -1.73
C GLY A 291 -8.68 -11.46 -2.55
N LYS A 292 -7.96 -10.33 -2.54
CA LYS A 292 -8.33 -9.07 -3.18
C LYS A 292 -7.19 -8.58 -4.09
N TYR A 293 -7.54 -7.84 -5.14
CA TYR A 293 -6.54 -7.10 -5.89
C TYR A 293 -5.83 -6.10 -4.97
N VAL A 294 -4.53 -5.92 -5.17
CA VAL A 294 -3.76 -4.80 -4.62
C VAL A 294 -3.33 -3.91 -5.77
N ILE A 295 -3.78 -2.67 -5.73
CA ILE A 295 -3.44 -1.63 -6.69
C ILE A 295 -2.45 -0.71 -6.00
N ARG A 296 -1.22 -0.66 -6.52
CA ARG A 296 -0.12 0.06 -5.89
C ARG A 296 0.44 1.14 -6.80
N ALA A 297 0.37 2.40 -6.35
CA ALA A 297 1.09 3.53 -6.91
C ALA A 297 2.30 3.85 -6.04
N SER A 298 3.49 3.96 -6.63
CA SER A 298 4.72 4.23 -5.87
C SER A 298 5.62 5.21 -6.61
N ASN A 299 6.13 6.20 -5.89
CA ASN A 299 7.23 7.02 -6.35
C ASN A 299 8.56 6.32 -6.00
N ASN A 300 9.52 6.35 -6.92
CA ASN A 300 10.85 5.73 -6.76
C ASN A 300 10.81 4.23 -6.37
N GLY A 301 9.72 3.53 -6.71
CA GLY A 301 9.49 2.14 -6.37
C GLY A 301 8.76 1.40 -7.47
N MET A 302 8.11 0.28 -7.10
CA MET A 302 7.34 -0.53 -8.04
C MET A 302 5.85 -0.21 -7.94
N ALA A 303 5.31 0.39 -9.00
CA ALA A 303 3.87 0.53 -9.23
C ALA A 303 3.35 -0.73 -9.94
N ALA A 304 2.24 -1.31 -9.51
CA ALA A 304 1.71 -2.54 -10.06
C ALA A 304 0.25 -2.80 -9.69
N ILE A 305 -0.43 -3.59 -10.50
CA ILE A 305 -1.68 -4.26 -10.19
C ILE A 305 -1.35 -5.71 -9.85
N ILE A 306 -1.77 -6.18 -8.70
CA ILE A 306 -1.50 -7.53 -8.20
C ILE A 306 -2.82 -8.23 -7.96
N ASN A 307 -3.05 -9.33 -8.64
CA ASN A 307 -4.29 -10.10 -8.51
C ASN A 307 -4.34 -10.94 -7.20
N PRO A 308 -5.50 -11.51 -6.84
CA PRO A 308 -5.66 -12.33 -5.63
C PRO A 308 -4.78 -13.57 -5.52
N LEU A 309 -4.12 -13.97 -6.61
CA LEU A 309 -3.12 -15.05 -6.62
C LEU A 309 -1.69 -14.55 -6.40
N GLY A 310 -1.49 -13.23 -6.29
CA GLY A 310 -0.18 -12.61 -6.17
C GLY A 310 0.53 -12.38 -7.51
N GLN A 311 -0.13 -12.60 -8.65
CA GLN A 311 0.43 -12.32 -9.97
C GLN A 311 0.38 -10.82 -10.24
N VAL A 312 1.45 -10.30 -10.77
CA VAL A 312 1.57 -8.92 -11.26
C VAL A 312 1.05 -8.88 -12.68
N GLU A 313 0.10 -7.99 -12.94
CA GLU A 313 -0.54 -7.79 -14.24
C GLU A 313 0.02 -6.55 -14.94
#